data_484d5bb8f782c390ea4f2ca13c64c036
#
_entry.id   484d5bb8f782c390ea4f2ca13c64c036
#
_cell.length_a   1.000
_cell.length_b   1.000
_cell.length_c   1.000
_cell.angle_alpha   90.00
_cell.angle_beta   90.00
_cell.angle_gamma   90.00
#
_symmetry.space_group_name_H-M   'P 1'
#
loop_
_entity.id
_entity.type
_entity.pdbx_description
1 polymer ?
#
loop_
_entity_poly.entity_id
_entity_poly.type
_entity_poly.pdbx_seq_one_letter_code
_entity_poly.pdbx_strand_id
1 'polypeptide(L)' 'MARVVVNVMPKAEILDPQGQAVHRALGRIGVTGVEDVRQGKRFEIEVDDTVTDEELEKVAATLLANTVIEDYEIVREGAQ' A
#
# COMPACT_ATOMS: atom_id res chain seq x y z
N MET A 1 12.34 -16.97 10.19
CA MET A 1 11.48 -15.77 10.11
C MET A 1 11.50 -15.23 8.70
N ALA A 2 10.36 -14.86 8.22
CA ALA A 2 10.25 -14.27 6.91
C ALA A 2 9.64 -12.89 7.04
N ARG A 3 10.01 -12.00 6.12
CA ARG A 3 9.40 -10.69 6.04
C ARG A 3 8.33 -10.71 4.96
N VAL A 4 7.18 -10.16 5.29
CA VAL A 4 6.08 -10.02 4.33
C VAL A 4 5.78 -8.54 4.21
N VAL A 5 5.65 -8.08 2.99
CA VAL A 5 5.30 -6.68 2.71
C VAL A 5 3.90 -6.67 2.14
N VAL A 6 3.04 -5.82 2.70
CA VAL A 6 1.72 -5.60 2.15
C VAL A 6 1.65 -4.14 1.69
N ASN A 7 1.46 -3.95 0.41
CA ASN A 7 1.31 -2.64 -0.18
C ASN A 7 -0.17 -2.38 -0.42
N VAL A 8 -0.67 -1.26 0.08
CA VAL A 8 -2.08 -0.89 -0.02
C VAL A 8 -2.18 0.43 -0.77
N MET A 9 -2.96 0.45 -1.83
CA MET A 9 -3.16 1.65 -2.65
C MET A 9 -4.65 1.90 -2.85
N PRO A 10 -5.07 3.16 -2.92
CA PRO A 10 -6.45 3.46 -3.30
C PRO A 10 -6.74 2.94 -4.70
N LYS A 11 -7.95 2.47 -4.91
CA LYS A 11 -8.36 2.05 -6.26
C LYS A 11 -8.31 3.26 -7.20
N ALA A 12 -8.11 2.97 -8.49
CA ALA A 12 -7.91 4.02 -9.49
C ALA A 12 -9.06 5.02 -9.52
N GLU A 13 -10.28 4.57 -9.27
CA GLU A 13 -11.46 5.43 -9.35
C GLU A 13 -11.71 6.21 -8.06
N ILE A 14 -10.94 5.95 -7.00
CA ILE A 14 -11.16 6.60 -5.71
C ILE A 14 -10.35 7.87 -5.63
N LEU A 15 -10.97 8.93 -5.11
CA LEU A 15 -10.29 10.18 -4.83
C LEU A 15 -9.25 9.97 -3.74
N ASP A 16 -8.05 10.49 -3.97
CA ASP A 16 -6.92 10.37 -3.05
C ASP A 16 -6.55 11.78 -2.57
N PRO A 17 -7.18 12.28 -1.49
CA PRO A 17 -6.93 13.66 -1.06
C PRO A 17 -5.48 13.91 -0.66
N GLN A 18 -4.81 12.91 -0.08
CA GLN A 18 -3.42 13.08 0.34
C GLN A 18 -2.48 13.15 -0.86
N GLY A 19 -2.69 12.27 -1.84
CA GLY A 19 -1.91 12.32 -3.07
C GLY A 19 -2.12 13.63 -3.80
N GLN A 20 -3.35 14.13 -3.81
CA GLN A 20 -3.64 15.40 -4.46
C GLN A 20 -2.97 16.57 -3.73
N ALA A 21 -2.94 16.52 -2.40
CA ALA A 21 -2.26 17.56 -1.62
C ALA A 21 -0.76 17.59 -1.93
N VAL A 22 -0.13 16.41 -2.05
CA VAL A 22 1.27 16.33 -2.43
C VAL A 22 1.47 16.88 -3.83
N HIS A 23 0.58 16.54 -4.74
CA HIS A 23 0.67 17.01 -6.12
C HIS A 23 0.66 18.54 -6.18
N ARG A 24 -0.25 19.17 -5.43
CA ARG A 24 -0.30 20.63 -5.39
C ARG A 24 0.96 21.22 -4.75
N ALA A 25 1.47 20.57 -3.70
CA ALA A 25 2.67 21.05 -3.03
C ALA A 25 3.89 21.04 -3.94
N LEU A 26 3.99 20.05 -4.83
CA LEU A 26 5.11 19.99 -5.76
C LEU A 26 5.16 21.21 -6.66
N GLY A 27 4.01 21.68 -7.13
CA GLY A 27 3.97 22.91 -7.92
C GLY A 27 4.44 24.11 -7.14
N ARG A 28 4.10 24.17 -5.85
CA ARG A 28 4.51 25.30 -5.00
C ARG A 28 6.01 25.36 -4.76
N ILE A 29 6.68 24.23 -4.77
CA ILE A 29 8.14 24.21 -4.58
C ILE A 29 8.90 24.23 -5.91
N GLY A 30 8.21 24.43 -7.00
CA GLY A 30 8.85 24.64 -8.29
C GLY A 30 9.04 23.38 -9.12
N VAL A 31 8.49 22.26 -8.71
CA VAL A 31 8.57 21.03 -9.49
C VAL A 31 7.39 20.99 -10.46
N THR A 32 7.69 20.94 -11.74
CA THR A 32 6.67 20.90 -12.78
C THR A 32 6.76 19.61 -13.56
N GLY A 33 5.72 19.30 -14.31
CA GLY A 33 5.70 18.09 -15.13
C GLY A 33 5.21 16.85 -14.43
N VAL A 34 4.77 16.99 -13.16
CA VAL A 34 4.18 15.86 -12.42
C VAL A 34 2.68 15.84 -12.73
N GLU A 35 2.23 14.76 -13.33
CA GLU A 35 0.85 14.68 -13.78
C GLU A 35 -0.08 14.12 -12.72
N ASP A 36 0.46 13.26 -11.83
CA ASP A 36 -0.38 12.63 -10.81
C ASP A 36 0.48 12.19 -9.66
N VAL A 37 -0.10 12.15 -8.47
CA VAL A 37 0.54 11.60 -7.28
C VAL A 37 -0.50 10.77 -6.55
N ARG A 38 -0.13 9.55 -6.20
CA ARG A 38 -1.00 8.65 -5.46
C ARG A 38 -0.27 8.22 -4.20
N GLN A 39 -0.98 8.23 -3.08
CA GLN A 39 -0.39 7.87 -1.80
C GLN A 39 -1.07 6.60 -1.28
N GLY A 40 -0.26 5.66 -0.85
CA GLY A 40 -0.73 4.43 -0.25
C GLY A 40 0.02 4.13 1.03
N LYS A 41 -0.09 2.88 1.48
CA LYS A 41 0.53 2.42 2.72
C LYS A 41 1.35 1.18 2.43
N ARG A 42 2.42 1.01 3.19
CA ARG A 42 3.24 -0.19 3.13
C ARG A 42 3.38 -0.74 4.54
N PHE A 43 3.06 -2.01 4.70
CA PHE A 43 3.22 -2.72 5.98
C PHE A 43 4.34 -3.74 5.83
N GLU A 44 5.27 -3.74 6.76
CA GLU A 44 6.33 -4.75 6.82
C GLU A 44 6.06 -5.61 8.04
N ILE A 45 5.88 -6.90 7.82
CA ILE A 45 5.47 -7.82 8.87
C ILE A 45 6.47 -8.96 8.92
N GLU A 46 6.98 -9.26 10.10
CA GLU A 46 7.81 -10.44 10.28
C GLU A 46 6.96 -11.56 10.82
N VAL A 47 7.02 -12.69 10.17
CA VAL A 47 6.19 -13.85 10.52
C VAL A 47 7.08 -15.08 10.66
N ASP A 48 6.65 -16.03 11.47
CA ASP A 48 7.33 -17.30 11.53
C ASP A 48 6.76 -18.26 10.48
N ASP A 49 7.30 -19.48 10.46
CA ASP A 49 6.97 -20.42 9.41
C ASP A 49 5.56 -20.98 9.51
N THR A 50 4.87 -20.74 10.62
CA THR A 50 3.52 -21.28 10.80
C THR A 50 2.45 -20.42 10.15
N VAL A 51 2.78 -19.19 9.77
CA VAL A 51 1.80 -18.27 9.17
C VAL A 51 1.65 -18.61 7.70
N THR A 52 0.42 -18.91 7.30
CA THR A 52 0.12 -19.34 5.95
C THR A 52 -0.23 -18.14 5.06
N ASP A 53 -0.18 -18.37 3.75
CA ASP A 53 -0.62 -17.36 2.80
C ASP A 53 -2.08 -16.99 2.99
N GLU A 54 -2.91 -17.96 3.34
CA GLU A 54 -4.33 -17.70 3.60
C GLU A 54 -4.51 -16.76 4.77
N GLU A 55 -3.71 -16.95 5.82
CA GLU A 55 -3.78 -16.06 6.99
C GLU A 55 -3.33 -14.65 6.64
N LEU A 56 -2.29 -14.52 5.80
CA LEU A 56 -1.83 -13.21 5.35
C LEU A 56 -2.88 -12.50 4.52
N GLU A 57 -3.56 -13.24 3.63
CA GLU A 57 -4.66 -12.66 2.86
C GLU A 57 -5.77 -12.16 3.78
N LYS A 58 -6.09 -12.94 4.79
CA LYS A 58 -7.12 -12.54 5.74
C LYS A 58 -6.75 -11.28 6.49
N VAL A 59 -5.49 -11.20 6.92
CA VAL A 59 -5.00 -10.01 7.64
C VAL A 59 -5.07 -8.79 6.74
N ALA A 60 -4.59 -8.92 5.51
CA ALA A 60 -4.57 -7.80 4.57
C ALA A 60 -5.99 -7.32 4.27
N ALA A 61 -6.89 -8.23 3.97
CA ALA A 61 -8.25 -7.86 3.58
C ALA A 61 -9.09 -7.36 4.76
N THR A 62 -8.78 -7.83 5.98
CA THR A 62 -9.62 -7.54 7.14
C THR A 62 -9.12 -6.32 7.93
N LEU A 63 -7.79 -6.18 8.05
CA LEU A 63 -7.21 -5.17 8.93
C LEU A 63 -6.46 -4.07 8.20
N LEU A 64 -5.74 -4.41 7.14
CA LEU A 64 -4.76 -3.49 6.56
C LEU A 64 -5.36 -2.66 5.44
N ALA A 65 -6.27 -3.23 4.68
CA ALA A 65 -6.87 -2.56 3.53
C ALA A 65 -8.38 -2.49 3.71
N ASN A 66 -8.96 -1.39 3.27
CA ASN A 66 -10.40 -1.30 3.13
C ASN A 66 -10.73 -1.68 1.69
N THR A 67 -11.12 -2.93 1.48
CA THR A 67 -11.25 -3.48 0.12
C THR A 67 -12.36 -2.85 -0.70
N VAL A 68 -13.20 -2.02 -0.09
CA VAL A 68 -14.18 -1.25 -0.84
C VAL A 68 -13.49 -0.17 -1.67
N ILE A 69 -12.46 0.47 -1.10
CA ILE A 69 -11.82 1.61 -1.73
C ILE A 69 -10.34 1.40 -2.01
N GLU A 70 -9.76 0.28 -1.59
CA GLU A 70 -8.32 0.02 -1.70
C GLU A 70 -8.04 -1.34 -2.28
N ASP A 71 -6.93 -1.43 -3.00
CA ASP A 71 -6.36 -2.69 -3.44
C ASP A 71 -5.12 -2.97 -2.62
N TYR A 72 -4.72 -4.24 -2.52
CA TYR A 72 -3.51 -4.59 -1.79
C TYR A 72 -2.73 -5.64 -2.56
N GLU A 73 -1.45 -5.69 -2.24
CA GLU A 73 -0.52 -6.67 -2.81
C GLU A 73 0.32 -7.23 -1.67
N ILE A 74 0.47 -8.54 -1.63
CA ILE A 74 1.27 -9.21 -0.61
C ILE A 74 2.51 -9.78 -1.27
N VAL A 75 3.68 -9.39 -0.76
CA VAL A 75 4.96 -9.85 -1.29
C VAL A 75 5.75 -10.48 -0.14
N ARG A 76 6.16 -11.73 -0.32
CA ARG A 76 7.04 -12.38 0.65
C ARG A 76 8.49 -12.07 0.29
N GLU A 77 9.20 -11.50 1.24
CA GLU A 77 10.62 -11.18 1.10
C GLU A 77 11.43 -12.06 2.02
N GLY A 78 12.65 -12.36 1.60
CA GLY A 78 13.58 -13.07 2.45
C GLY A 78 13.28 -14.52 2.65
N ALA A 79 12.26 -15.04 2.03
CA ALA A 79 11.93 -16.45 2.07
C ALA A 79 12.75 -17.13 0.98
N GLN A 80 13.62 -18.00 1.36
CA GLN A 80 14.51 -18.64 0.38
C GLN A 80 14.46 -20.15 0.51
#